data_e46eac505cd013f9227194b41d0d89bc
#
_entry.id   e46eac505cd013f9227194b41d0d89bc
#
_cell.length_a   1.000
_cell.length_b   1.000
_cell.length_c   1.000
_cell.angle_alpha   90.00
_cell.angle_beta   90.00
_cell.angle_gamma   90.00
#
_symmetry.space_group_name_H-M   'P 1'
#
loop_
_entity.id
_entity.type
_entity.pdbx_description
1 polymer ?
#
loop_
_entity_poly.entity_id
_entity_poly.type
_entity_poly.pdbx_seq_one_letter_code
_entity_poly.pdbx_strand_id
1 'polypeptide(L)'
;IEGMAFGIGRAKKFKTYGADASLANGYLSFSPNKVINFQLGHGRHFFGDGYRSLLISDYAPDYPYISGQYYLFNKKILYKHVTSWMKNLERIPASSTPEALFIPKSTSFNILSSSPNSRFSISIFEGGVYKSFDNQNGKINPDVSFFLPIIGAKALDIDSINNIIYGFNWSLLFENLKIYNQIALNPNSSSRGIQAGIKWLNPLKSSNSFLNIEWNTSSSTMFSMNQRQLNQTYSHLGHELAHPLGSGFQEILLRGQFSYKISFIRFLLFRKKIRR
;
A
#
# COMPACT_ATOMS: atom_id res chain seq x y z
N ILE A 1 2.84 12.95 -17.89
CA ILE A 1 2.90 14.13 -16.99
C ILE A 1 4.36 14.51 -16.88
N GLU A 2 4.66 15.77 -17.16
CA GLU A 2 6.02 16.26 -17.13
C GLU A 2 6.61 16.18 -15.71
N GLY A 3 7.79 15.59 -15.56
CA GLY A 3 8.48 15.44 -14.29
C GLY A 3 8.25 14.15 -13.53
N MET A 4 7.61 13.13 -14.15
CA MET A 4 7.38 11.82 -13.52
C MET A 4 7.76 10.67 -14.44
N ALA A 5 8.48 9.68 -13.91
CA ALA A 5 8.68 8.37 -14.51
C ALA A 5 7.81 7.33 -13.82
N PHE A 6 7.10 6.52 -14.60
CA PHE A 6 6.19 5.52 -14.08
C PHE A 6 6.92 4.51 -13.18
N GLY A 7 6.41 4.28 -11.98
CA GLY A 7 6.98 3.35 -11.01
C GLY A 7 8.30 3.78 -10.34
N ILE A 8 8.91 4.86 -10.79
CA ILE A 8 10.18 5.38 -10.26
C ILE A 8 9.97 6.66 -9.44
N GLY A 9 9.02 7.50 -9.87
CA GLY A 9 8.74 8.77 -9.23
C GLY A 9 9.23 9.96 -10.06
N ARG A 10 9.93 10.90 -9.42
CA ARG A 10 10.34 12.16 -10.09
C ARG A 10 11.35 11.88 -11.21
N ALA A 11 11.10 12.46 -12.39
CA ALA A 11 12.00 12.44 -13.52
C ALA A 11 12.31 13.88 -13.99
N LYS A 12 13.51 14.11 -14.47
CA LYS A 12 13.93 15.35 -15.14
C LYS A 12 14.05 15.12 -16.64
N LYS A 13 13.75 16.14 -17.43
CA LYS A 13 14.01 16.10 -18.87
C LYS A 13 15.52 16.03 -19.10
N PHE A 14 15.96 15.08 -19.92
CA PHE A 14 17.34 14.91 -20.31
C PHE A 14 17.43 15.02 -21.84
N LYS A 15 18.14 16.04 -22.35
CA LYS A 15 18.23 16.37 -23.78
C LYS A 15 16.85 16.47 -24.44
N THR A 16 16.78 16.22 -25.75
CA THR A 16 15.55 16.41 -26.56
C THR A 16 14.55 15.28 -26.38
N TYR A 17 14.98 14.04 -26.16
CA TYR A 17 14.14 12.83 -26.19
C TYR A 17 14.26 11.94 -24.95
N GLY A 18 15.05 12.35 -23.96
CA GLY A 18 15.34 11.54 -22.79
C GLY A 18 14.67 12.04 -21.51
N ALA A 19 14.54 11.17 -20.53
CA ALA A 19 14.24 11.50 -19.14
C ALA A 19 15.28 10.87 -18.24
N ASP A 20 15.80 11.64 -17.28
CA ASP A 20 16.67 11.17 -16.22
C ASP A 20 15.84 10.98 -14.95
N ALA A 21 15.86 9.78 -14.40
CA ALA A 21 15.15 9.43 -13.19
C ALA A 21 16.07 8.64 -12.27
N SER A 22 16.07 8.97 -10.98
CA SER A 22 16.86 8.28 -9.97
C SER A 22 15.96 7.48 -9.05
N LEU A 23 16.30 6.23 -8.80
CA LEU A 23 15.71 5.39 -7.78
C LEU A 23 16.73 5.24 -6.64
N ALA A 24 16.32 5.63 -5.43
CA ALA A 24 17.10 5.39 -4.22
C ALA A 24 16.25 4.59 -3.25
N ASN A 25 16.76 3.46 -2.79
CA ASN A 25 16.10 2.61 -1.81
C ASN A 25 17.13 2.21 -0.75
N GLY A 26 16.75 2.31 0.51
CA GLY A 26 17.63 1.94 1.61
C GLY A 26 16.97 2.21 2.96
N TYR A 27 17.49 1.56 3.99
CA TYR A 27 17.01 1.78 5.35
C TYR A 27 18.10 1.53 6.39
N LEU A 28 17.94 2.17 7.53
CA LEU A 28 18.64 1.87 8.76
C LEU A 28 17.69 1.12 9.68
N SER A 29 18.15 0.03 10.28
CA SER A 29 17.37 -0.79 11.19
C SER A 29 18.07 -0.91 12.54
N PHE A 30 17.32 -0.71 13.61
CA PHE A 30 17.80 -0.83 14.98
C PHE A 30 16.88 -1.72 15.80
N SER A 31 17.41 -2.79 16.37
CA SER A 31 16.69 -3.73 17.22
C SER A 31 17.32 -3.74 18.61
N PRO A 32 16.78 -2.96 19.57
CA PRO A 32 17.31 -2.96 20.94
C PRO A 32 17.16 -4.31 21.63
N ASN A 33 16.23 -5.13 21.19
CA ASN A 33 15.99 -6.48 21.68
C ASN A 33 15.30 -7.33 20.60
N LYS A 34 14.97 -8.61 20.90
CA LYS A 34 14.35 -9.57 19.98
C LYS A 34 12.86 -9.29 19.67
N VAL A 35 12.25 -8.36 20.38
CA VAL A 35 10.80 -8.07 20.26
C VAL A 35 10.51 -6.69 19.69
N ILE A 36 11.51 -5.80 19.61
CA ILE A 36 11.34 -4.45 19.08
C ILE A 36 12.31 -4.22 17.94
N ASN A 37 11.81 -3.66 16.85
CA ASN A 37 12.62 -3.19 15.73
C ASN A 37 12.12 -1.82 15.26
N PHE A 38 13.05 -0.90 15.07
CA PHE A 38 12.79 0.40 14.47
C PHE A 38 13.51 0.50 13.13
N GLN A 39 12.88 1.17 12.18
CA GLN A 39 13.48 1.43 10.87
C GLN A 39 13.24 2.89 10.47
N LEU A 40 14.27 3.50 9.91
CA LEU A 40 14.23 4.76 9.18
C LEU A 40 14.70 4.48 7.76
N GLY A 41 13.91 4.82 6.75
CA GLY A 41 14.29 4.46 5.40
C GLY A 41 13.54 5.23 4.31
N HIS A 42 13.90 4.90 3.09
CA HIS A 42 13.24 5.29 1.85
C HIS A 42 12.93 4.02 1.07
N GLY A 43 11.66 3.73 0.83
CA GLY A 43 11.22 2.47 0.23
C GLY A 43 9.70 2.34 0.22
N ARG A 44 9.22 1.13 -0.05
CA ARG A 44 7.80 0.77 -0.18
C ARG A 44 7.41 -0.25 0.87
N HIS A 45 6.12 -0.34 1.09
CA HIS A 45 5.55 -1.35 1.97
C HIS A 45 4.52 -2.18 1.20
N PHE A 46 4.44 -3.45 1.55
CA PHE A 46 3.39 -4.34 1.08
C PHE A 46 2.75 -5.04 2.28
N PHE A 47 1.43 -5.12 2.28
CA PHE A 47 0.68 -5.83 3.31
C PHE A 47 -0.45 -6.64 2.70
N GLY A 48 -0.46 -7.93 3.01
CA GLY A 48 -1.44 -8.90 2.54
C GLY A 48 -0.79 -10.16 2.00
N ASP A 49 -1.63 -11.13 1.68
CA ASP A 49 -1.22 -12.44 1.16
C ASP A 49 -1.35 -12.54 -0.36
N GLY A 50 -1.99 -11.57 -1.01
CA GLY A 50 -2.24 -11.56 -2.44
C GLY A 50 -1.00 -11.29 -3.31
N TYR A 51 -1.19 -11.34 -4.61
CA TYR A 51 -0.27 -10.73 -5.58
C TYR A 51 -0.48 -9.22 -5.66
N ARG A 52 -1.72 -8.80 -5.49
CA ARG A 52 -2.13 -7.41 -5.27
C ARG A 52 -2.45 -7.18 -3.80
N SER A 53 -2.60 -5.93 -3.39
CA SER A 53 -3.15 -5.57 -2.09
C SER A 53 -4.18 -4.47 -2.25
N LEU A 54 -5.25 -4.55 -1.47
CA LEU A 54 -6.27 -3.50 -1.35
C LEU A 54 -5.99 -2.53 -0.20
N LEU A 55 -4.93 -2.76 0.57
CA LEU A 55 -4.59 -1.97 1.76
C LEU A 55 -3.33 -1.12 1.53
N ILE A 56 -2.19 -1.74 1.34
CA ILE A 56 -0.95 -1.07 0.93
C ILE A 56 -0.12 -2.02 0.08
N SER A 57 0.40 -1.51 -1.03
CA SER A 57 1.20 -2.28 -1.99
C SER A 57 2.49 -1.56 -2.35
N ASP A 58 3.38 -2.29 -2.98
CA ASP A 58 4.65 -1.83 -3.50
C ASP A 58 4.57 -1.23 -4.92
N TYR A 59 3.35 -0.85 -5.35
CA TYR A 59 3.12 -0.27 -6.67
C TYR A 59 3.53 1.21 -6.78
N ALA A 60 3.27 2.00 -5.73
CA ALA A 60 3.66 3.40 -5.69
C ALA A 60 5.20 3.55 -5.65
N PRO A 61 5.77 4.67 -6.12
CA PRO A 61 7.19 4.98 -5.94
C PRO A 61 7.62 4.94 -4.47
N ASP A 62 8.92 4.84 -4.24
CA ASP A 62 9.50 4.85 -2.91
C ASP A 62 9.24 6.18 -2.18
N TYR A 63 9.06 6.11 -0.88
CA TYR A 63 8.80 7.25 0.00
C TYR A 63 9.60 7.15 1.30
N PRO A 64 10.01 8.28 1.91
CA PRO A 64 10.65 8.27 3.22
C PRO A 64 9.66 7.82 4.29
N TYR A 65 10.14 7.01 5.24
CA TYR A 65 9.33 6.48 6.32
C TYR A 65 10.11 6.26 7.61
N ILE A 66 9.37 6.24 8.71
CA ILE A 66 9.81 5.71 10.00
C ILE A 66 8.84 4.60 10.38
N SER A 67 9.34 3.46 10.84
CA SER A 67 8.49 2.37 11.31
C SER A 67 8.98 1.77 12.61
N GLY A 68 8.02 1.30 13.41
CA GLY A 68 8.24 0.50 14.61
C GLY A 68 7.52 -0.84 14.48
N GLN A 69 8.18 -1.92 14.88
CA GLN A 69 7.61 -3.27 14.94
C GLN A 69 7.77 -3.83 16.33
N TYR A 70 6.71 -4.42 16.86
CA TYR A 70 6.64 -4.96 18.21
C TYR A 70 6.08 -6.38 18.16
N TYR A 71 6.87 -7.34 18.63
CA TYR A 71 6.48 -8.74 18.72
C TYR A 71 6.03 -9.07 20.13
N LEU A 72 4.80 -9.56 20.27
CA LEU A 72 4.18 -9.89 21.54
C LEU A 72 3.85 -11.41 21.60
N PHE A 73 3.66 -11.95 22.81
CA PHE A 73 3.23 -13.32 23.06
C PHE A 73 4.06 -14.37 22.30
N ASN A 74 5.37 -14.38 22.52
CA ASN A 74 6.31 -15.28 21.83
C ASN A 74 6.22 -15.17 20.29
N LYS A 75 6.11 -13.93 19.78
CA LYS A 75 5.99 -13.60 18.35
C LYS A 75 4.70 -14.07 17.65
N LYS A 76 3.69 -14.49 18.43
CA LYS A 76 2.37 -14.82 17.86
C LYS A 76 1.57 -13.58 17.43
N ILE A 77 1.88 -12.43 18.01
CA ILE A 77 1.28 -11.14 17.65
C ILE A 77 2.39 -10.20 17.19
N LEU A 78 2.20 -9.61 16.03
CA LEU A 78 3.01 -8.53 15.46
C LEU A 78 2.18 -7.27 15.40
N TYR A 79 2.67 -6.21 16.05
CA TYR A 79 2.19 -4.87 15.82
C TYR A 79 3.23 -4.09 15.01
N LYS A 80 2.80 -3.47 13.92
CA LYS A 80 3.66 -2.61 13.08
C LYS A 80 3.00 -1.26 12.88
N HIS A 81 3.77 -0.21 13.13
CA HIS A 81 3.42 1.17 12.83
C HIS A 81 4.37 1.73 11.78
N VAL A 82 3.83 2.48 10.82
CA VAL A 82 4.62 3.16 9.78
C VAL A 82 4.08 4.58 9.63
N THR A 83 4.94 5.56 9.80
CA THR A 83 4.68 6.95 9.41
C THR A 83 5.50 7.26 8.18
N SER A 84 4.89 7.87 7.16
CA SER A 84 5.60 8.20 5.93
C SER A 84 5.19 9.56 5.36
N TRP A 85 6.11 10.16 4.60
CA TRP A 85 5.94 11.45 3.96
C TRP A 85 5.86 11.23 2.46
N MET A 86 4.74 11.64 1.91
CA MET A 86 4.40 11.43 0.51
C MET A 86 4.16 12.75 -0.20
N LYS A 87 3.86 12.71 -1.48
CA LYS A 87 3.60 13.89 -2.30
C LYS A 87 2.43 13.63 -3.24
N ASN A 88 1.69 14.70 -3.54
CA ASN A 88 0.73 14.73 -4.63
C ASN A 88 1.42 15.18 -5.93
N LEU A 89 0.79 14.96 -7.09
CA LEU A 89 1.30 15.50 -8.36
C LEU A 89 1.04 17.01 -8.53
N GLU A 90 0.17 17.58 -7.74
CA GLU A 90 -0.10 19.03 -7.76
C GLU A 90 1.09 19.78 -7.16
N ARG A 91 1.40 20.92 -7.78
CA ARG A 91 2.44 21.82 -7.30
C ARG A 91 1.84 22.91 -6.42
N ILE A 92 2.64 23.44 -5.51
CA ILE A 92 2.24 24.56 -4.66
C ILE A 92 2.03 25.79 -5.56
N PRO A 93 0.84 26.42 -5.57
CA PRO A 93 0.52 27.49 -6.53
C PRO A 93 1.38 28.75 -6.40
N ALA A 94 1.95 28.98 -5.20
CA ALA A 94 2.71 30.19 -4.88
C ALA A 94 4.12 30.26 -5.49
N SER A 95 4.61 29.18 -6.13
CA SER A 95 5.94 29.22 -6.72
C SER A 95 5.85 29.38 -8.23
N SER A 96 6.33 30.53 -8.71
CA SER A 96 6.45 30.89 -10.12
C SER A 96 7.60 30.17 -10.84
N THR A 97 8.32 29.27 -10.17
CA THR A 97 9.47 28.59 -10.74
C THR A 97 9.11 27.20 -11.24
N PRO A 98 9.76 26.70 -12.33
CA PRO A 98 9.60 25.32 -12.80
C PRO A 98 9.96 24.25 -11.74
N GLU A 99 10.63 24.66 -10.69
CA GLU A 99 11.06 23.84 -9.56
C GLU A 99 10.03 23.78 -8.41
N ALA A 100 8.83 24.32 -8.63
CA ALA A 100 7.75 24.28 -7.65
C ALA A 100 7.61 22.89 -7.02
N LEU A 101 7.65 22.85 -5.71
CA LEU A 101 7.55 21.62 -4.94
C LEU A 101 6.15 21.01 -5.09
N PHE A 102 6.09 19.69 -5.19
CA PHE A 102 4.83 18.97 -5.10
C PHE A 102 4.22 19.12 -3.70
N ILE A 103 2.89 19.20 -3.65
CA ILE A 103 2.15 19.33 -2.39
C ILE A 103 2.45 18.12 -1.49
N PRO A 104 2.98 18.33 -0.27
CA PRO A 104 3.25 17.26 0.66
C PRO A 104 1.96 16.70 1.28
N LYS A 105 1.99 15.43 1.63
CA LYS A 105 1.00 14.76 2.47
C LYS A 105 1.69 13.76 3.39
N SER A 106 1.12 13.54 4.57
CA SER A 106 1.61 12.57 5.52
C SER A 106 0.70 11.36 5.55
N THR A 107 1.27 10.19 5.79
CA THR A 107 0.50 8.96 5.94
C THR A 107 0.91 8.21 7.19
N SER A 108 -0.01 7.47 7.76
CA SER A 108 0.23 6.62 8.91
C SER A 108 -0.51 5.30 8.75
N PHE A 109 0.20 4.20 8.95
CA PHE A 109 -0.33 2.84 8.83
C PHE A 109 -0.10 2.09 10.14
N ASN A 110 -1.15 1.47 10.64
CA ASN A 110 -1.13 0.58 11.80
C ASN A 110 -1.55 -0.82 11.35
N ILE A 111 -0.78 -1.83 11.70
CA ILE A 111 -1.03 -3.22 11.36
C ILE A 111 -0.90 -4.06 12.61
N LEU A 112 -1.95 -4.76 12.96
CA LEU A 112 -1.96 -5.76 14.03
C LEU A 112 -2.20 -7.13 13.40
N SER A 113 -1.20 -8.00 13.47
CA SER A 113 -1.26 -9.35 12.90
C SER A 113 -1.14 -10.40 14.00
N SER A 114 -1.93 -11.43 13.92
CA SER A 114 -1.86 -12.59 14.81
C SER A 114 -1.76 -13.88 14.01
N SER A 115 -0.84 -14.74 14.42
CA SER A 115 -0.69 -16.11 13.90
C SER A 115 -0.75 -17.08 15.05
N PRO A 116 -1.98 -17.46 15.50
CA PRO A 116 -2.17 -18.35 16.66
C PRO A 116 -1.51 -19.71 16.46
N ASN A 117 -1.46 -20.18 15.22
CA ASN A 117 -0.78 -21.38 14.79
C ASN A 117 -0.14 -21.20 13.41
N SER A 118 0.61 -22.22 12.94
CA SER A 118 1.31 -22.20 11.66
C SER A 118 0.40 -22.21 10.42
N ARG A 119 -0.89 -22.48 10.59
CA ARG A 119 -1.85 -22.62 9.49
C ARG A 119 -2.76 -21.42 9.32
N PHE A 120 -2.99 -20.65 10.37
CA PHE A 120 -3.95 -19.54 10.35
C PHE A 120 -3.28 -18.23 10.71
N SER A 121 -3.52 -17.20 9.92
CA SER A 121 -3.15 -15.82 10.23
C SER A 121 -4.33 -14.88 10.01
N ILE A 122 -4.40 -13.85 10.85
CA ILE A 122 -5.41 -12.82 10.83
C ILE A 122 -4.78 -11.48 11.13
N SER A 123 -5.22 -10.43 10.46
CA SER A 123 -4.65 -9.09 10.66
C SER A 123 -5.71 -8.01 10.49
N ILE A 124 -5.54 -6.95 11.27
CA ILE A 124 -6.28 -5.71 11.17
C ILE A 124 -5.34 -4.62 10.68
N PHE A 125 -5.82 -3.80 9.80
CA PHE A 125 -5.11 -2.67 9.20
C PHE A 125 -5.90 -1.37 9.41
N GLU A 126 -5.21 -0.30 9.71
CA GLU A 126 -5.71 1.06 9.68
C GLU A 126 -4.69 1.92 8.94
N GLY A 127 -5.09 2.53 7.85
CA GLY A 127 -4.26 3.44 7.05
C GLY A 127 -4.92 4.80 6.90
N GLY A 128 -4.14 5.86 7.02
CA GLY A 128 -4.67 7.21 6.86
C GLY A 128 -3.76 8.09 6.03
N VAL A 129 -4.36 8.97 5.23
CA VAL A 129 -3.69 10.06 4.52
C VAL A 129 -4.13 11.36 5.13
N TYR A 130 -3.16 12.14 5.63
CA TYR A 130 -3.38 13.45 6.24
C TYR A 130 -3.06 14.57 5.25
N LYS A 131 -3.93 15.57 5.21
CA LYS A 131 -3.72 16.79 4.42
C LYS A 131 -2.67 17.68 5.09
N SER A 132 -1.47 17.72 4.54
CA SER A 132 -0.36 18.53 5.08
C SER A 132 -0.27 19.92 4.48
N PHE A 133 -1.16 20.26 3.54
CA PHE A 133 -1.15 21.56 2.85
C PHE A 133 -2.56 21.97 2.40
N ASP A 134 -2.88 23.25 2.57
CA ASP A 134 -4.09 23.88 2.09
C ASP A 134 -3.75 25.12 1.25
N ASN A 135 -4.49 25.32 0.16
CA ASN A 135 -4.25 26.47 -0.74
C ASN A 135 -4.55 27.82 -0.08
N GLN A 136 -5.42 27.83 0.94
CA GLN A 136 -5.80 29.07 1.67
C GLN A 136 -4.92 29.30 2.89
N ASN A 137 -4.62 28.24 3.62
CA ASN A 137 -3.95 28.29 4.93
C ASN A 137 -2.46 27.90 4.86
N GLY A 138 -1.96 27.46 3.70
CA GLY A 138 -0.59 27.01 3.53
C GLY A 138 -0.32 25.66 4.17
N LYS A 139 0.80 25.50 4.86
CA LYS A 139 1.19 24.25 5.51
C LYS A 139 0.31 23.97 6.74
N ILE A 140 -0.25 22.77 6.78
CA ILE A 140 -1.02 22.26 7.91
C ILE A 140 -0.15 21.24 8.66
N ASN A 141 -0.02 21.44 9.97
CA ASN A 141 0.64 20.46 10.83
C ASN A 141 -0.38 19.39 11.21
N PRO A 142 -0.06 18.09 11.02
CA PRO A 142 -0.94 17.02 11.43
C PRO A 142 -1.07 16.99 12.95
N ASP A 143 -2.24 16.60 13.45
CA ASP A 143 -2.44 16.32 14.85
C ASP A 143 -1.57 15.13 15.26
N VAL A 144 -1.03 15.18 16.49
CA VAL A 144 -0.21 14.09 17.05
C VAL A 144 -1.00 12.78 17.10
N SER A 145 -2.30 12.83 17.34
CA SER A 145 -3.20 11.67 17.36
C SER A 145 -3.14 10.85 16.08
N PHE A 146 -2.95 11.50 14.92
CA PHE A 146 -2.83 10.83 13.62
C PHE A 146 -1.62 9.89 13.54
N PHE A 147 -0.55 10.22 14.24
CA PHE A 147 0.69 9.43 14.24
C PHE A 147 0.79 8.47 15.43
N LEU A 148 -0.21 8.44 16.31
CA LEU A 148 -0.19 7.50 17.43
C LEU A 148 -0.22 6.05 16.90
N PRO A 149 0.64 5.19 17.45
CA PRO A 149 0.65 3.77 17.10
C PRO A 149 -0.49 3.02 17.80
N ILE A 150 -1.73 3.48 17.61
CA ILE A 150 -2.93 2.91 18.23
C ILE A 150 -3.99 2.77 17.14
N ILE A 151 -4.43 1.53 16.87
CA ILE A 151 -5.54 1.26 15.95
C ILE A 151 -6.82 1.86 16.54
N GLY A 152 -7.57 2.59 15.72
CA GLY A 152 -8.78 3.32 16.12
C GLY A 152 -8.53 4.77 16.57
N ALA A 153 -7.30 5.16 16.87
CA ALA A 153 -7.01 6.53 17.27
C ALA A 153 -7.36 7.57 16.20
N LYS A 154 -7.20 7.22 14.93
CA LYS A 154 -7.55 8.09 13.79
C LYS A 154 -9.06 8.33 13.67
N ALA A 155 -9.89 7.42 14.17
CA ALA A 155 -11.34 7.57 14.17
C ALA A 155 -11.83 8.61 15.20
N LEU A 156 -11.01 8.97 16.17
CA LEU A 156 -11.34 9.97 17.19
C LEU A 156 -11.21 11.40 16.68
N ASP A 157 -10.47 11.59 15.60
CA ASP A 157 -10.31 12.87 14.91
C ASP A 157 -11.48 13.09 13.93
N ILE A 158 -12.66 13.41 14.50
CA ILE A 158 -13.96 13.49 13.78
C ILE A 158 -14.03 14.69 12.85
N ASP A 159 -13.30 15.74 13.10
CA ASP A 159 -13.23 16.94 12.21
C ASP A 159 -12.31 16.69 11.02
N SER A 160 -11.91 15.46 10.82
CA SER A 160 -10.82 15.12 9.95
C SER A 160 -11.22 15.17 8.47
N ILE A 161 -10.57 16.07 7.84
CA ILE A 161 -10.32 16.12 6.42
C ILE A 161 -9.45 14.90 5.97
N ASN A 162 -9.34 13.86 6.77
CA ASN A 162 -8.43 12.72 6.53
C ASN A 162 -9.11 11.59 5.76
N ASN A 163 -8.38 10.95 4.86
CA ASN A 163 -8.84 9.74 4.18
C ASN A 163 -8.35 8.51 4.96
N ILE A 164 -9.27 7.81 5.60
CA ILE A 164 -8.96 6.66 6.45
C ILE A 164 -9.50 5.38 5.80
N ILE A 165 -8.65 4.35 5.76
CA ILE A 165 -8.99 3.02 5.27
C ILE A 165 -8.76 2.03 6.40
N TYR A 166 -9.79 1.26 6.71
CA TYR A 166 -9.71 0.09 7.57
C TYR A 166 -9.59 -1.17 6.73
N GLY A 167 -8.83 -2.11 7.22
CA GLY A 167 -8.58 -3.37 6.55
C GLY A 167 -8.66 -4.58 7.46
N PHE A 168 -9.09 -5.67 6.87
CA PHE A 168 -9.08 -6.98 7.48
C PHE A 168 -8.45 -7.97 6.51
N ASN A 169 -7.48 -8.74 6.96
CA ASN A 169 -6.80 -9.76 6.15
C ASN A 169 -6.74 -11.07 6.93
N TRP A 170 -7.04 -12.17 6.28
CA TRP A 170 -6.84 -13.49 6.86
C TRP A 170 -6.34 -14.47 5.81
N SER A 171 -5.63 -15.48 6.29
CA SER A 171 -5.22 -16.59 5.44
C SER A 171 -5.20 -17.91 6.19
N LEU A 172 -5.43 -19.00 5.45
CA LEU A 172 -5.45 -20.35 5.92
C LEU A 172 -4.58 -21.24 5.03
N LEU A 173 -3.67 -21.98 5.63
CA LEU A 173 -2.72 -22.83 4.95
C LEU A 173 -3.06 -24.32 5.19
N PHE A 174 -3.32 -25.04 4.11
CA PHE A 174 -3.51 -26.48 4.07
C PHE A 174 -2.37 -27.10 3.26
N GLU A 175 -1.43 -27.76 3.91
CA GLU A 175 -0.27 -28.37 3.21
C GLU A 175 0.32 -27.45 2.11
N ASN A 176 -0.11 -27.67 0.87
CA ASN A 176 0.36 -26.96 -0.30
C ASN A 176 -0.62 -25.88 -0.82
N LEU A 177 -1.77 -25.71 -0.17
CA LEU A 177 -2.82 -24.79 -0.58
C LEU A 177 -2.98 -23.67 0.45
N LYS A 178 -2.83 -22.43 0.03
CA LYS A 178 -3.14 -21.25 0.85
C LYS A 178 -4.36 -20.52 0.30
N ILE A 179 -5.37 -20.40 1.14
CA ILE A 179 -6.56 -19.57 0.87
C ILE A 179 -6.38 -18.25 1.63
N TYR A 180 -6.70 -17.13 1.01
CA TYR A 180 -6.59 -15.82 1.64
C TYR A 180 -7.69 -14.88 1.17
N ASN A 181 -7.99 -13.91 2.02
CA ASN A 181 -8.96 -12.85 1.75
C ASN A 181 -8.49 -11.54 2.36
N GLN A 182 -8.82 -10.44 1.71
CA GLN A 182 -8.61 -9.09 2.21
C GLN A 182 -9.86 -8.26 2.00
N ILE A 183 -10.27 -7.53 3.01
CA ILE A 183 -11.39 -6.58 2.96
C ILE A 183 -10.84 -5.20 3.29
N ALA A 184 -11.20 -4.21 2.50
CA ALA A 184 -10.86 -2.81 2.73
C ALA A 184 -12.16 -2.00 2.83
N LEU A 185 -12.24 -1.12 3.81
CA LEU A 185 -13.39 -0.27 4.09
C LEU A 185 -12.95 1.18 4.19
N ASN A 186 -13.64 2.07 3.51
CA ASN A 186 -13.45 3.50 3.64
C ASN A 186 -14.74 4.11 4.20
N PRO A 187 -14.80 4.45 5.50
CA PRO A 187 -15.98 5.02 6.11
C PRO A 187 -16.34 6.40 5.56
N ASN A 188 -15.36 7.21 5.17
CA ASN A 188 -15.57 8.56 4.63
C ASN A 188 -16.40 8.56 3.33
N SER A 189 -16.26 7.52 2.51
CA SER A 189 -17.00 7.36 1.25
C SER A 189 -18.01 6.21 1.28
N SER A 190 -18.20 5.55 2.42
CA SER A 190 -19.03 4.34 2.57
C SER A 190 -18.69 3.26 1.54
N SER A 191 -17.42 3.16 1.18
CA SER A 191 -16.92 2.31 0.10
C SER A 191 -16.20 1.09 0.61
N ARG A 192 -16.14 0.05 -0.22
CA ARG A 192 -15.48 -1.22 0.10
C ARG A 192 -14.68 -1.80 -1.06
N GLY A 193 -13.64 -2.54 -0.70
CA GLY A 193 -12.88 -3.40 -1.60
C GLY A 193 -12.81 -4.81 -1.03
N ILE A 194 -12.79 -5.82 -1.90
CA ILE A 194 -12.71 -7.23 -1.52
C ILE A 194 -11.69 -7.91 -2.44
N GLN A 195 -10.80 -8.68 -1.82
CA GLN A 195 -9.89 -9.59 -2.49
C GLN A 195 -10.12 -11.00 -1.95
N ALA A 196 -10.11 -11.98 -2.84
CA ALA A 196 -10.10 -13.40 -2.49
C ALA A 196 -9.12 -14.13 -3.40
N GLY A 197 -8.36 -15.06 -2.86
CA GLY A 197 -7.39 -15.78 -3.66
C GLY A 197 -6.97 -17.12 -3.10
N ILE A 198 -6.40 -17.92 -4.00
CA ILE A 198 -5.87 -19.25 -3.71
C ILE A 198 -4.48 -19.34 -4.30
N LYS A 199 -3.50 -19.77 -3.48
CA LYS A 199 -2.14 -20.12 -3.90
C LYS A 199 -1.95 -21.61 -3.73
N TRP A 200 -1.54 -22.27 -4.80
CA TRP A 200 -1.27 -23.71 -4.79
C TRP A 200 0.20 -23.95 -5.13
N LEU A 201 0.91 -24.53 -4.18
CA LEU A 201 2.30 -24.91 -4.34
C LEU A 201 2.38 -26.36 -4.81
N ASN A 202 3.22 -26.64 -5.79
CA ASN A 202 3.44 -27.96 -6.37
C ASN A 202 2.15 -28.69 -6.80
N PRO A 203 1.26 -28.07 -7.61
CA PRO A 203 0.05 -28.72 -8.12
C PRO A 203 0.34 -29.99 -8.91
N LEU A 204 1.52 -30.10 -9.53
CA LEU A 204 1.95 -31.23 -10.34
C LEU A 204 2.94 -32.16 -9.61
N LYS A 205 2.87 -32.33 -8.31
CA LYS A 205 3.66 -33.21 -7.41
C LYS A 205 5.11 -33.54 -7.81
N SER A 206 5.49 -33.48 -9.06
CA SER A 206 6.79 -33.87 -9.64
C SER A 206 7.68 -32.70 -10.07
N SER A 207 7.25 -31.46 -9.91
CA SER A 207 7.97 -30.27 -10.36
C SER A 207 7.79 -29.12 -9.38
N ASN A 208 8.77 -28.23 -9.31
CA ASN A 208 8.62 -26.93 -8.63
C ASN A 208 7.62 -26.07 -9.40
N SER A 209 6.36 -26.22 -9.05
CA SER A 209 5.25 -25.52 -9.69
C SER A 209 4.48 -24.66 -8.70
N PHE A 210 3.89 -23.59 -9.20
CA PHE A 210 3.12 -22.63 -8.43
C PHE A 210 1.94 -22.13 -9.27
N LEU A 211 0.76 -22.07 -8.66
CA LEU A 211 -0.43 -21.48 -9.25
C LEU A 211 -1.07 -20.53 -8.25
N ASN A 212 -1.47 -19.34 -8.71
CA ASN A 212 -2.23 -18.39 -7.93
C ASN A 212 -3.41 -17.88 -8.76
N ILE A 213 -4.60 -17.97 -8.19
CA ILE A 213 -5.83 -17.37 -8.71
C ILE A 213 -6.28 -16.33 -7.71
N GLU A 214 -6.57 -15.13 -8.17
CA GLU A 214 -6.95 -14.01 -7.33
C GLU A 214 -8.09 -13.22 -7.99
N TRP A 215 -9.08 -12.87 -7.20
CA TRP A 215 -10.17 -11.98 -7.58
C TRP A 215 -10.14 -10.74 -6.70
N ASN A 216 -10.14 -9.57 -7.34
CA ASN A 216 -10.10 -8.26 -6.71
C ASN A 216 -11.27 -7.41 -7.18
N THR A 217 -11.90 -6.68 -6.30
CA THR A 217 -12.92 -5.68 -6.64
C THR A 217 -12.85 -4.49 -5.70
N SER A 218 -13.22 -3.33 -6.20
CA SER A 218 -13.26 -2.09 -5.43
C SER A 218 -14.42 -1.21 -5.89
N SER A 219 -15.06 -0.52 -4.95
CA SER A 219 -16.05 0.53 -5.23
C SER A 219 -15.40 1.73 -5.91
N SER A 220 -16.18 2.54 -6.62
CA SER A 220 -15.69 3.68 -7.41
C SER A 220 -15.06 4.81 -6.58
N THR A 221 -15.35 4.89 -5.30
CA THR A 221 -14.86 5.93 -4.39
C THR A 221 -13.95 5.40 -3.27
N MET A 222 -13.47 4.14 -3.38
CA MET A 222 -12.73 3.48 -2.29
C MET A 222 -11.45 4.21 -1.88
N PHE A 223 -10.64 4.62 -2.84
CA PHE A 223 -9.32 5.24 -2.62
C PHE A 223 -9.29 6.73 -2.94
N SER A 224 -10.36 7.26 -3.53
CA SER A 224 -10.50 8.65 -3.91
C SER A 224 -11.25 9.44 -2.85
N MET A 225 -10.92 10.71 -2.74
CA MET A 225 -11.72 11.70 -2.04
C MET A 225 -12.46 12.57 -3.05
N ASN A 226 -13.46 13.35 -2.59
CA ASN A 226 -14.17 14.29 -3.44
C ASN A 226 -13.20 15.21 -4.20
N GLN A 227 -13.58 15.65 -5.40
CA GLN A 227 -12.72 16.46 -6.29
C GLN A 227 -12.07 17.68 -5.63
N ARG A 228 -12.68 18.22 -4.56
CA ARG A 228 -12.12 19.35 -3.79
C ARG A 228 -10.99 18.94 -2.82
N GLN A 229 -10.71 17.65 -2.67
CA GLN A 229 -9.79 17.10 -1.67
C GLN A 229 -8.79 16.12 -2.29
N LEU A 230 -8.31 16.40 -3.50
CA LEU A 230 -7.34 15.57 -4.23
C LEU A 230 -6.07 15.29 -3.43
N ASN A 231 -5.70 16.22 -2.53
CA ASN A 231 -4.51 16.07 -1.67
C ASN A 231 -4.59 14.92 -0.69
N GLN A 232 -5.77 14.34 -0.48
CA GLN A 232 -6.02 13.24 0.46
C GLN A 232 -6.32 11.91 -0.23
N THR A 233 -6.19 11.84 -1.55
CA THR A 233 -6.28 10.57 -2.27
C THR A 233 -5.25 9.59 -1.74
N TYR A 234 -5.62 8.32 -1.68
CA TYR A 234 -4.75 7.23 -1.22
C TYR A 234 -3.72 6.86 -2.30
N SER A 235 -2.83 7.82 -2.59
CA SER A 235 -1.84 7.74 -3.67
C SER A 235 -0.55 8.46 -3.30
N HIS A 236 0.55 8.13 -3.98
CA HIS A 236 1.84 8.83 -3.93
C HIS A 236 2.31 9.15 -5.35
N LEU A 237 2.57 10.44 -5.63
CA LEU A 237 3.02 10.91 -6.95
C LEU A 237 2.14 10.36 -8.10
N GLY A 238 0.81 10.33 -7.88
CA GLY A 238 -0.15 9.85 -8.86
C GLY A 238 -0.23 8.34 -9.03
N HIS A 239 0.49 7.57 -8.21
CA HIS A 239 0.39 6.11 -8.16
C HIS A 239 -0.39 5.68 -6.92
N GLU A 240 -1.29 4.74 -7.10
CA GLU A 240 -2.11 4.22 -6.02
C GLU A 240 -1.26 3.50 -4.95
N LEU A 241 -1.55 3.74 -3.67
CA LEU A 241 -0.87 3.07 -2.57
C LEU A 241 -1.37 1.64 -2.36
N ALA A 242 -2.59 1.35 -2.79
CA ALA A 242 -3.19 0.04 -2.70
C ALA A 242 -3.10 -0.70 -4.06
N HIS A 243 -4.23 -0.97 -4.68
CA HIS A 243 -4.29 -1.72 -5.93
C HIS A 243 -3.95 -0.82 -7.14
N PRO A 244 -3.13 -1.29 -8.10
CA PRO A 244 -2.73 -0.49 -9.27
C PRO A 244 -3.86 0.06 -10.13
N LEU A 245 -5.03 -0.57 -10.10
CA LEU A 245 -6.22 -0.10 -10.83
C LEU A 245 -7.00 1.00 -10.09
N GLY A 246 -6.58 1.36 -8.87
CA GLY A 246 -7.24 2.37 -8.06
C GLY A 246 -8.65 1.95 -7.62
N SER A 247 -9.61 2.85 -7.78
CA SER A 247 -11.01 2.63 -7.42
C SER A 247 -11.84 2.18 -8.62
N GLY A 248 -13.03 1.56 -8.36
CA GLY A 248 -14.02 1.30 -9.40
C GLY A 248 -13.66 0.18 -10.36
N PHE A 249 -13.10 -0.91 -9.89
CA PHE A 249 -12.69 -2.02 -10.77
C PHE A 249 -13.16 -3.39 -10.28
N GLN A 250 -13.06 -4.35 -11.18
CA GLN A 250 -13.09 -5.77 -10.94
C GLN A 250 -11.99 -6.44 -11.76
N GLU A 251 -11.17 -7.28 -11.13
CA GLU A 251 -10.06 -7.98 -11.75
C GLU A 251 -10.09 -9.46 -11.38
N ILE A 252 -9.81 -10.33 -12.33
CA ILE A 252 -9.44 -11.72 -12.12
C ILE A 252 -8.01 -11.89 -12.63
N LEU A 253 -7.15 -12.43 -11.79
CA LEU A 253 -5.74 -12.63 -12.05
C LEU A 253 -5.40 -14.11 -11.91
N LEU A 254 -4.70 -14.65 -12.90
CA LEU A 254 -4.14 -15.99 -12.90
C LEU A 254 -2.64 -15.89 -13.11
N ARG A 255 -1.87 -16.39 -12.17
CA ARG A 255 -0.41 -16.42 -12.23
C ARG A 255 0.08 -17.84 -12.00
N GLY A 256 0.98 -18.32 -12.85
CA GLY A 256 1.57 -19.63 -12.72
C GLY A 256 3.05 -19.63 -13.03
N GLN A 257 3.74 -20.58 -12.43
CA GLN A 257 5.13 -20.88 -12.68
C GLN A 257 5.32 -22.39 -12.65
N PHE A 258 6.02 -22.89 -13.65
CA PHE A 258 6.37 -24.30 -13.78
C PHE A 258 7.85 -24.41 -14.13
N SER A 259 8.58 -25.21 -13.41
CA SER A 259 9.99 -25.51 -13.71
C SER A 259 10.16 -27.01 -13.83
N TYR A 260 10.76 -27.45 -14.92
CA TYR A 260 11.10 -28.85 -15.17
C TYR A 260 12.53 -28.93 -15.70
N LYS A 261 13.42 -29.62 -14.96
CA LYS A 261 14.86 -29.67 -15.23
C LYS A 261 15.42 -28.24 -15.43
N ILE A 262 15.94 -27.96 -16.64
CA ILE A 262 16.49 -26.66 -17.05
C ILE A 262 15.45 -25.73 -17.69
N SER A 263 14.22 -26.20 -17.91
CA SER A 263 13.14 -25.44 -18.57
C SER A 263 12.27 -24.77 -17.52
N PHE A 264 11.83 -23.55 -17.82
CA PHE A 264 11.07 -22.72 -16.91
C PHE A 264 10.01 -21.94 -17.68
N ILE A 265 8.76 -22.01 -17.25
CA ILE A 265 7.62 -21.28 -17.80
C ILE A 265 6.98 -20.46 -16.69
N ARG A 266 6.83 -19.16 -16.92
CA ARG A 266 6.05 -18.25 -16.07
C ARG A 266 5.00 -17.56 -16.92
N PHE A 267 3.77 -17.43 -16.38
CA PHE A 267 2.72 -16.66 -17.02
C PHE A 267 1.95 -15.84 -15.99
N LEU A 268 1.41 -14.72 -16.47
CA LEU A 268 0.52 -13.84 -15.74
C LEU A 268 -0.60 -13.43 -16.70
N LEU A 269 -1.82 -13.84 -16.40
CA LEU A 269 -3.02 -13.48 -17.14
C LEU A 269 -3.94 -12.69 -16.22
N PHE A 270 -4.57 -11.64 -16.76
CA PHE A 270 -5.56 -10.88 -16.00
C PHE A 270 -6.69 -10.41 -16.91
N ARG A 271 -7.90 -10.43 -16.36
CA ARG A 271 -9.09 -9.81 -16.96
C ARG A 271 -9.58 -8.73 -16.03
N LYS A 272 -9.74 -7.51 -16.53
CA LYS A 272 -10.21 -6.36 -15.75
C LYS A 272 -11.48 -5.78 -16.35
N LYS A 273 -12.35 -5.25 -15.47
CA LYS A 273 -13.50 -4.42 -15.83
C LYS A 273 -13.44 -3.18 -14.95
N ILE A 274 -13.39 -2.00 -15.57
CA ILE A 274 -13.45 -0.73 -14.88
C ILE A 274 -14.91 -0.31 -14.83
N ARG A 275 -15.39 0.02 -13.63
CA ARG A 275 -16.73 0.59 -13.40
C ARG A 275 -16.56 2.11 -13.36
N ARG A 276 -17.19 2.78 -14.28
CA ARG A 276 -17.25 4.25 -14.31
C ARG A 276 -18.32 4.76 -13.37
#